data_d539d1728509a80ae96e1be958d6f146
#
_entry.id   d539d1728509a80ae96e1be958d6f146
#
_cell.length_a   1.000
_cell.length_b   1.000
_cell.length_c   1.000
_cell.angle_alpha   90.00
_cell.angle_beta   90.00
_cell.angle_gamma   90.00
#
_symmetry.space_group_name_H-M   'P 1'
#
loop_
_entity.id
_entity.type
_entity.pdbx_description
1 polymer ?
#
loop_
_entity_poly.entity_id
_entity_poly.type
_entity_poly.pdbx_seq_one_letter_code
_entity_poly.pdbx_strand_id
1 'polypeptide(L)'
;RGSQEIIFGVSANTVWQCIRAPEQEDQFARIEGEEAAEWAAQSRFFDWIISASQGKGEIAGIDVEQWAGNDSINVRVIDTYGNTYAIIIDPQTLYPLAERQTLPDGKIIETIFKDYRDIDGLPTPFQLTISRDSKVVSKIQLNNSALNVGLLSELFELPSALQ
;
A
#
# COMPACT_ATOMS: atom_id res chain seq x y z
N ARG A 1 -27.54 16.92 -2.45
CA ARG A 1 -26.12 17.25 -2.20
C ARG A 1 -25.31 16.21 -2.94
N GLY A 2 -24.66 16.58 -4.06
CA GLY A 2 -23.77 15.68 -4.79
C GLY A 2 -22.55 15.31 -3.94
N SER A 3 -22.14 14.05 -4.00
CA SER A 3 -20.90 13.60 -3.38
C SER A 3 -19.72 14.10 -4.22
N GLN A 4 -18.73 14.68 -3.57
CA GLN A 4 -17.43 14.96 -4.16
C GLN A 4 -16.60 13.67 -4.16
N GLU A 5 -15.95 13.35 -5.27
CA GLU A 5 -15.00 12.25 -5.40
C GLU A 5 -13.59 12.82 -5.41
N ILE A 6 -12.68 12.19 -4.68
CA ILE A 6 -11.26 12.54 -4.71
C ILE A 6 -10.50 11.30 -5.19
N ILE A 7 -9.75 11.45 -6.28
CA ILE A 7 -8.95 10.41 -6.91
C ILE A 7 -7.48 10.78 -6.72
N PHE A 8 -6.69 9.84 -6.25
CA PHE A 8 -5.24 9.99 -6.17
C PHE A 8 -4.57 9.09 -7.20
N GLY A 9 -3.55 9.62 -7.85
CA GLY A 9 -2.74 8.88 -8.79
C GLY A 9 -1.25 9.05 -8.53
N VAL A 10 -0.51 7.97 -8.77
CA VAL A 10 0.94 7.96 -8.71
C VAL A 10 1.45 7.47 -10.06
N SER A 11 2.19 8.31 -10.77
CA SER A 11 2.79 8.00 -12.05
C SER A 11 4.28 8.30 -11.99
N ALA A 12 5.09 7.26 -12.11
CA ALA A 12 6.56 7.33 -12.00
C ALA A 12 7.02 8.10 -10.74
N ASN A 13 7.31 9.39 -10.87
CA ASN A 13 7.78 10.25 -9.79
C ASN A 13 6.81 11.40 -9.46
N THR A 14 5.60 11.36 -10.00
CA THR A 14 4.61 12.40 -9.79
C THR A 14 3.40 11.85 -9.07
N VAL A 15 3.05 12.47 -7.96
CA VAL A 15 1.80 12.23 -7.24
C VAL A 15 0.84 13.34 -7.58
N TRP A 16 -0.40 13.00 -7.87
CA TRP A 16 -1.43 13.97 -8.22
C TRP A 16 -2.77 13.60 -7.60
N GLN A 17 -3.64 14.58 -7.49
CA GLN A 17 -5.04 14.39 -7.13
C GLN A 17 -5.96 14.97 -8.19
N CYS A 18 -7.14 14.38 -8.31
CA CYS A 18 -8.26 14.91 -9.05
C CYS A 18 -9.45 15.05 -8.12
N ILE A 19 -10.02 16.23 -8.07
CA ILE A 19 -11.28 16.50 -7.37
C ILE A 19 -12.36 16.56 -8.41
N ARG A 20 -13.31 15.64 -8.32
CA ARG A 20 -14.47 15.55 -9.20
C ARG A 20 -15.73 15.88 -8.43
N ALA A 21 -16.48 16.85 -8.88
CA ALA A 21 -17.75 17.23 -8.31
C ALA A 21 -18.83 17.27 -9.41
N PRO A 22 -20.09 16.92 -9.09
CA PRO A 22 -21.18 17.01 -10.06
C PRO A 22 -21.27 18.41 -10.66
N GLU A 23 -21.44 18.48 -11.97
CA GLU A 23 -21.63 19.73 -12.74
C GLU A 23 -20.42 20.69 -12.72
N GLN A 24 -19.25 20.23 -12.32
CA GLN A 24 -18.00 20.99 -12.35
C GLN A 24 -16.95 20.25 -13.19
N GLU A 25 -16.00 21.00 -13.75
CA GLU A 25 -14.84 20.40 -14.41
C GLU A 25 -13.92 19.73 -13.38
N ASP A 26 -13.31 18.61 -13.76
CA ASP A 26 -12.34 17.89 -12.94
C ASP A 26 -11.14 18.82 -12.62
N GLN A 27 -10.83 18.96 -11.34
CA GLN A 27 -9.74 19.80 -10.87
C GLN A 27 -8.52 18.93 -10.55
N PHE A 28 -7.43 19.12 -11.28
CA PHE A 28 -6.19 18.38 -11.09
C PHE A 28 -5.16 19.24 -10.36
N ALA A 29 -4.44 18.62 -9.41
CA ALA A 29 -3.32 19.25 -8.73
C ALA A 29 -2.20 18.24 -8.49
N ARG A 30 -0.94 18.68 -8.59
CA ARG A 30 0.22 17.90 -8.13
C ARG A 30 0.30 17.97 -6.62
N ILE A 31 0.69 16.86 -6.02
CA ILE A 31 1.04 16.77 -4.60
C ILE A 31 2.55 16.75 -4.50
N GLU A 32 3.13 17.50 -3.60
CA GLU A 32 4.57 17.66 -3.43
C GLU A 32 4.98 17.45 -1.97
N GLY A 33 6.30 17.35 -1.72
CA GLY A 33 6.86 17.24 -0.36
C GLY A 33 6.56 15.92 0.33
N GLU A 34 6.38 15.97 1.66
CA GLU A 34 6.17 14.79 2.50
C GLU A 34 4.89 14.03 2.16
N GLU A 35 3.82 14.74 1.84
CA GLU A 35 2.55 14.14 1.44
C GLU A 35 2.70 13.30 0.15
N ALA A 36 3.43 13.80 -0.84
CA ALA A 36 3.73 13.05 -2.06
C ALA A 36 4.54 11.78 -1.75
N ALA A 37 5.52 11.87 -0.85
CA ALA A 37 6.33 10.73 -0.44
C ALA A 37 5.48 9.66 0.27
N GLU A 38 4.54 10.07 1.13
CA GLU A 38 3.59 9.17 1.79
C GLU A 38 2.68 8.44 0.78
N TRP A 39 2.09 9.17 -0.18
CA TRP A 39 1.25 8.57 -1.22
C TRP A 39 2.05 7.64 -2.14
N ALA A 40 3.25 8.03 -2.54
CA ALA A 40 4.12 7.19 -3.35
C ALA A 40 4.51 5.90 -2.61
N ALA A 41 4.76 5.97 -1.30
CA ALA A 41 5.04 4.79 -0.49
C ALA A 41 3.81 3.87 -0.38
N GLN A 42 2.62 4.44 -0.16
CA GLN A 42 1.36 3.68 -0.07
C GLN A 42 0.98 3.01 -1.39
N SER A 43 1.31 3.62 -2.53
CA SER A 43 1.01 3.05 -3.85
C SER A 43 1.84 1.80 -4.18
N ARG A 44 2.95 1.59 -3.46
CA ARG A 44 3.84 0.42 -3.62
C ARG A 44 3.40 -0.77 -2.81
N PHE A 45 2.11 -0.98 -2.69
CA PHE A 45 1.52 -2.09 -1.98
C PHE A 45 2.17 -3.42 -2.39
N PHE A 46 2.88 -4.07 -1.47
CA PHE A 46 3.66 -5.31 -1.68
C PHE A 46 4.92 -5.24 -2.57
N ASP A 47 5.34 -4.07 -3.03
CA ASP A 47 6.49 -3.97 -3.94
C ASP A 47 7.84 -4.23 -3.25
N TRP A 48 7.95 -4.03 -1.95
CA TRP A 48 9.23 -4.11 -1.22
C TRP A 48 9.80 -5.54 -1.09
N ILE A 49 8.98 -6.63 -0.97
CA ILE A 49 9.49 -8.00 -1.02
C ILE A 49 9.99 -8.31 -2.43
N ILE A 50 9.21 -7.96 -3.43
CA ILE A 50 9.57 -8.14 -4.84
C ILE A 50 10.83 -7.35 -5.15
N SER A 51 10.90 -6.10 -4.72
CA SER A 51 12.06 -5.22 -4.88
C SER A 51 13.31 -5.79 -4.21
N ALA A 52 13.20 -6.28 -2.97
CA ALA A 52 14.31 -6.93 -2.28
C ALA A 52 14.74 -8.22 -2.98
N SER A 53 13.81 -9.04 -3.47
CA SER A 53 14.12 -10.25 -4.23
C SER A 53 14.83 -9.98 -5.56
N GLN A 54 14.62 -8.78 -6.12
CA GLN A 54 15.29 -8.29 -7.35
C GLN A 54 16.59 -7.51 -7.07
N GLY A 55 17.07 -7.50 -5.82
CA GLY A 55 18.26 -6.76 -5.42
C GLY A 55 18.05 -5.24 -5.29
N LYS A 56 16.80 -4.79 -5.26
CA LYS A 56 16.42 -3.38 -5.03
C LYS A 56 15.96 -3.19 -3.58
N GLY A 57 16.84 -3.50 -2.64
CA GLY A 57 16.60 -3.50 -1.21
C GLY A 57 17.32 -4.67 -0.56
N GLU A 58 17.19 -4.79 0.76
CA GLU A 58 17.87 -5.80 1.56
C GLU A 58 16.88 -6.55 2.44
N ILE A 59 16.98 -7.89 2.47
CA ILE A 59 16.34 -8.70 3.50
C ILE A 59 17.26 -8.65 4.72
N ALA A 60 16.95 -7.80 5.68
CA ALA A 60 17.75 -7.55 6.87
C ALA A 60 17.66 -8.65 7.93
N GLY A 61 16.66 -9.54 7.84
CA GLY A 61 16.50 -10.67 8.73
C GLY A 61 15.19 -11.41 8.55
N ILE A 62 15.21 -12.68 8.98
CA ILE A 62 14.02 -13.53 9.04
C ILE A 62 14.04 -14.20 10.42
N ASP A 63 12.98 -13.99 11.18
CA ASP A 63 12.85 -14.52 12.54
C ASP A 63 11.48 -15.19 12.71
N VAL A 64 11.36 -16.05 13.71
CA VAL A 64 10.07 -16.55 14.19
C VAL A 64 9.67 -15.73 15.41
N GLU A 65 8.45 -15.20 15.41
CA GLU A 65 7.89 -14.44 16.53
C GLU A 65 6.45 -14.85 16.82
N GLN A 66 5.94 -14.41 17.97
CA GLN A 66 4.52 -14.57 18.30
C GLN A 66 3.74 -13.36 17.80
N TRP A 67 2.75 -13.61 16.95
CA TRP A 67 1.79 -12.61 16.49
C TRP A 67 0.37 -13.02 16.87
N ALA A 68 -0.31 -12.15 17.62
CA ALA A 68 -1.69 -12.42 18.11
C ALA A 68 -1.85 -13.81 18.76
N GLY A 69 -0.79 -14.32 19.44
CA GLY A 69 -0.80 -15.60 20.12
C GLY A 69 -0.48 -16.82 19.25
N ASN A 70 -0.11 -16.62 17.98
CA ASN A 70 0.30 -17.70 17.08
C ASN A 70 1.74 -17.50 16.61
N ASP A 71 2.42 -18.60 16.29
CA ASP A 71 3.72 -18.55 15.65
C ASP A 71 3.58 -17.88 14.28
N SER A 72 4.51 -17.01 13.95
CA SER A 72 4.58 -16.29 12.68
C SER A 72 6.01 -16.09 12.24
N ILE A 73 6.20 -15.89 10.95
CA ILE A 73 7.49 -15.55 10.36
C ILE A 73 7.54 -14.03 10.21
N ASN A 74 8.56 -13.39 10.77
CA ASN A 74 8.81 -11.96 10.59
C ASN A 74 9.95 -11.77 9.61
N VAL A 75 9.66 -11.17 8.45
CA VAL A 75 10.66 -10.80 7.44
C VAL A 75 10.91 -9.30 7.53
N ARG A 76 12.14 -8.93 7.87
CA ARG A 76 12.56 -7.52 7.88
C ARG A 76 13.21 -7.16 6.57
N VAL A 77 12.71 -6.08 5.96
CA VAL A 77 13.23 -5.55 4.70
C VAL A 77 13.61 -4.09 4.87
N ILE A 78 14.73 -3.69 4.27
CA ILE A 78 15.14 -2.29 4.12
C ILE A 78 15.03 -1.97 2.63
N ASP A 79 14.24 -0.95 2.29
CA ASP A 79 14.12 -0.51 0.90
C ASP A 79 15.32 0.34 0.46
N THR A 80 15.37 0.69 -0.82
CA THR A 80 16.45 1.52 -1.38
C THR A 80 16.48 2.96 -0.85
N TYR A 81 15.46 3.37 -0.11
CA TYR A 81 15.38 4.70 0.52
C TYR A 81 15.72 4.65 2.02
N GLY A 82 16.05 3.44 2.54
CA GLY A 82 16.37 3.24 3.95
C GLY A 82 15.16 3.07 4.87
N ASN A 83 13.95 2.95 4.33
CA ASN A 83 12.79 2.63 5.15
C ASN A 83 12.83 1.16 5.59
N THR A 84 12.45 0.91 6.81
CA THR A 84 12.41 -0.45 7.38
C THR A 84 10.97 -0.94 7.45
N TYR A 85 10.77 -2.14 6.91
CA TYR A 85 9.49 -2.87 6.96
C TYR A 85 9.67 -4.18 7.69
N ALA A 86 8.69 -4.54 8.50
CA ALA A 86 8.58 -5.88 9.10
C ALA A 86 7.26 -6.50 8.61
N ILE A 87 7.37 -7.66 7.96
CA ILE A 87 6.23 -8.36 7.42
C ILE A 87 6.01 -9.60 8.25
N ILE A 88 4.84 -9.71 8.80
CA ILE A 88 4.40 -10.82 9.61
C ILE A 88 3.62 -11.77 8.71
N ILE A 89 4.10 -12.99 8.58
CA ILE A 89 3.60 -14.00 7.64
C ILE A 89 3.09 -15.21 8.45
N ASP A 90 1.92 -15.72 8.08
CA ASP A 90 1.42 -16.99 8.56
C ASP A 90 2.29 -18.15 8.02
N PRO A 91 2.93 -18.98 8.89
CA PRO A 91 3.81 -20.04 8.43
C PRO A 91 3.10 -21.19 7.71
N GLN A 92 1.77 -21.30 7.82
CA GLN A 92 1.00 -22.37 7.19
C GLN A 92 0.53 -21.98 5.79
N THR A 93 0.00 -20.77 5.65
CA THR A 93 -0.56 -20.29 4.39
C THR A 93 0.43 -19.48 3.58
N LEU A 94 1.49 -18.98 4.23
CA LEU A 94 2.45 -17.99 3.71
C LEU A 94 1.81 -16.65 3.33
N TYR A 95 0.61 -16.38 3.87
CA TYR A 95 -0.04 -15.09 3.63
C TYR A 95 0.44 -14.05 4.63
N PRO A 96 0.65 -12.78 4.20
CA PRO A 96 0.91 -11.69 5.12
C PRO A 96 -0.25 -11.50 6.10
N LEU A 97 0.03 -11.46 7.39
CA LEU A 97 -0.91 -11.14 8.46
C LEU A 97 -0.90 -9.65 8.77
N ALA A 98 0.31 -9.07 8.73
CA ALA A 98 0.51 -7.65 8.97
C ALA A 98 1.79 -7.15 8.31
N GLU A 99 1.84 -5.85 8.09
CA GLU A 99 3.02 -5.10 7.71
C GLU A 99 3.22 -3.96 8.70
N ARG A 100 4.46 -3.75 9.13
CA ARG A 100 4.86 -2.61 9.94
C ARG A 100 5.93 -1.82 9.24
N GLN A 101 5.68 -0.54 9.01
CA GLN A 101 6.67 0.42 8.54
C GLN A 101 7.12 1.27 9.73
N THR A 102 8.42 1.36 9.95
CA THR A 102 9.01 2.33 10.89
C THR A 102 9.45 3.55 10.12
N LEU A 103 8.84 4.69 10.44
CA LEU A 103 9.17 5.98 9.84
C LEU A 103 10.46 6.56 10.45
N PRO A 104 11.14 7.52 9.78
CA PRO A 104 12.36 8.14 10.29
C PRO A 104 12.20 8.82 11.64
N ASP A 105 11.01 9.31 11.98
CA ASP A 105 10.68 9.91 13.29
C ASP A 105 10.36 8.87 14.38
N GLY A 106 10.52 7.57 14.08
CA GLY A 106 10.27 6.46 14.98
C GLY A 106 8.81 6.04 15.10
N LYS A 107 7.90 6.71 14.43
CA LYS A 107 6.49 6.30 14.39
C LYS A 107 6.30 5.02 13.59
N ILE A 108 5.29 4.25 13.98
CA ILE A 108 4.96 2.98 13.33
C ILE A 108 3.63 3.09 12.61
N ILE A 109 3.64 2.76 11.33
CA ILE A 109 2.44 2.48 10.56
C ILE A 109 2.30 0.96 10.50
N GLU A 110 1.15 0.45 10.93
CA GLU A 110 0.83 -0.98 10.87
C GLU A 110 -0.41 -1.19 10.01
N THR A 111 -0.30 -2.09 9.05
CA THR A 111 -1.42 -2.56 8.23
C THR A 111 -1.69 -4.02 8.55
N ILE A 112 -2.88 -4.35 9.02
CA ILE A 112 -3.33 -5.72 9.29
C ILE A 112 -4.20 -6.19 8.14
N PHE A 113 -3.92 -7.39 7.61
CA PHE A 113 -4.60 -8.02 6.50
C PHE A 113 -5.53 -9.13 6.98
N LYS A 114 -6.76 -9.16 6.49
CA LYS A 114 -7.78 -10.17 6.84
C LYS A 114 -8.67 -10.49 5.64
N ASP A 115 -9.51 -11.51 5.81
CA ASP A 115 -10.50 -11.94 4.79
C ASP A 115 -9.82 -12.20 3.44
N TYR A 116 -8.84 -13.11 3.44
CA TYR A 116 -8.17 -13.52 2.23
C TYR A 116 -9.12 -14.33 1.35
N ARG A 117 -9.21 -13.93 0.09
CA ARG A 117 -9.99 -14.62 -0.95
C ARG A 117 -9.08 -14.90 -2.13
N ASP A 118 -9.33 -16.01 -2.80
CA ASP A 118 -8.65 -16.32 -4.05
C ASP A 118 -9.26 -15.51 -5.19
N ILE A 119 -8.42 -14.76 -5.89
CA ILE A 119 -8.78 -14.01 -7.09
C ILE A 119 -7.87 -14.48 -8.22
N ASP A 120 -8.40 -15.35 -9.08
CA ASP A 120 -7.66 -15.92 -10.21
C ASP A 120 -6.32 -16.59 -9.81
N GLY A 121 -6.31 -17.29 -8.66
CA GLY A 121 -5.13 -17.97 -8.12
C GLY A 121 -4.22 -17.06 -7.27
N LEU A 122 -4.57 -15.79 -7.06
CA LEU A 122 -3.83 -14.87 -6.21
C LEU A 122 -4.60 -14.62 -4.88
N PRO A 123 -4.02 -15.00 -3.72
CA PRO A 123 -4.63 -14.70 -2.43
C PRO A 123 -4.62 -13.19 -2.19
N THR A 124 -5.81 -12.61 -2.09
CA THR A 124 -6.02 -11.17 -1.98
C THR A 124 -6.75 -10.85 -0.67
N PRO A 125 -6.22 -9.97 0.21
CA PRO A 125 -6.92 -9.57 1.42
C PRO A 125 -8.07 -8.62 1.07
N PHE A 126 -9.25 -8.88 1.63
CA PHE A 126 -10.45 -8.07 1.42
C PHE A 126 -10.73 -7.12 2.58
N GLN A 127 -10.02 -7.26 3.70
CA GLN A 127 -10.09 -6.34 4.83
C GLN A 127 -8.69 -5.87 5.20
N LEU A 128 -8.52 -4.54 5.29
CA LEU A 128 -7.31 -3.92 5.77
C LEU A 128 -7.64 -2.98 6.92
N THR A 129 -6.81 -3.02 7.97
CA THR A 129 -6.89 -2.07 9.06
C THR A 129 -5.54 -1.39 9.18
N ILE A 130 -5.52 -0.07 9.00
CA ILE A 130 -4.30 0.74 9.09
C ILE A 130 -4.32 1.49 10.41
N SER A 131 -3.24 1.38 11.17
CA SER A 131 -3.01 2.12 12.41
C SER A 131 -1.69 2.89 12.35
N ARG A 132 -1.67 4.04 13.01
CA ARG A 132 -0.47 4.83 13.27
C ARG A 132 -0.30 4.94 14.78
N ASP A 133 0.85 4.51 15.31
CA ASP A 133 1.15 4.47 16.75
C ASP A 133 0.02 3.79 17.55
N SER A 134 -0.40 2.61 17.10
CA SER A 134 -1.49 1.80 17.68
C SER A 134 -2.89 2.41 17.60
N LYS A 135 -3.06 3.54 16.93
CA LYS A 135 -4.35 4.20 16.72
C LYS A 135 -4.88 3.89 15.33
N VAL A 136 -6.02 3.26 15.23
CA VAL A 136 -6.65 2.99 13.94
C VAL A 136 -6.98 4.31 13.24
N VAL A 137 -6.41 4.49 12.04
CA VAL A 137 -6.62 5.66 11.19
C VAL A 137 -7.48 5.36 9.98
N SER A 138 -7.49 4.09 9.52
CA SER A 138 -8.32 3.67 8.39
C SER A 138 -8.75 2.21 8.52
N LYS A 139 -9.93 1.90 7.98
CA LYS A 139 -10.40 0.53 7.72
C LYS A 139 -10.90 0.47 6.30
N ILE A 140 -10.37 -0.46 5.52
CA ILE A 140 -10.71 -0.66 4.13
C ILE A 140 -11.39 -2.02 4.01
N GLN A 141 -12.56 -2.03 3.40
CA GLN A 141 -13.27 -3.25 3.00
C GLN A 141 -13.38 -3.24 1.49
N LEU A 142 -12.74 -4.22 0.84
CA LEU A 142 -12.93 -4.43 -0.60
C LEU A 142 -14.25 -5.15 -0.83
N ASN A 143 -15.06 -4.63 -1.74
CA ASN A 143 -16.29 -5.27 -2.17
C ASN A 143 -16.04 -6.20 -3.36
N ASN A 144 -15.10 -5.83 -4.23
CA ASN A 144 -14.72 -6.58 -5.40
C ASN A 144 -13.24 -6.37 -5.72
N SER A 145 -12.61 -7.36 -6.33
CA SER A 145 -11.27 -7.29 -6.89
C SER A 145 -11.25 -8.12 -8.17
N ALA A 146 -10.56 -7.65 -9.18
CA ALA A 146 -10.37 -8.37 -10.43
C ALA A 146 -8.94 -8.15 -10.93
N LEU A 147 -8.33 -9.19 -11.51
CA LEU A 147 -7.01 -9.16 -12.07
C LEU A 147 -7.08 -9.13 -13.59
N ASN A 148 -6.06 -8.57 -14.22
CA ASN A 148 -5.88 -8.60 -15.68
C ASN A 148 -7.11 -8.12 -16.48
N VAL A 149 -7.83 -7.14 -15.98
CA VAL A 149 -9.06 -6.61 -16.60
C VAL A 149 -8.79 -5.74 -17.83
N GLY A 150 -7.59 -5.77 -18.39
CA GLY A 150 -7.24 -5.00 -19.57
C GLY A 150 -7.25 -3.49 -19.32
N LEU A 151 -6.71 -3.06 -18.20
CA LEU A 151 -6.59 -1.63 -17.89
C LEU A 151 -5.71 -0.95 -18.94
N LEU A 152 -6.20 0.14 -19.50
CA LEU A 152 -5.47 0.94 -20.46
C LEU A 152 -4.31 1.65 -19.77
N SER A 153 -3.14 1.70 -20.44
CA SER A 153 -1.94 2.39 -19.89
C SER A 153 -2.20 3.86 -19.60
N GLU A 154 -3.08 4.49 -20.39
CA GLU A 154 -3.48 5.89 -20.23
C GLU A 154 -4.11 6.20 -18.86
N LEU A 155 -4.69 5.20 -18.18
CA LEU A 155 -5.22 5.37 -16.82
C LEU A 155 -4.13 5.62 -15.77
N PHE A 156 -2.88 5.26 -16.08
CA PHE A 156 -1.72 5.41 -15.20
C PHE A 156 -0.78 6.53 -15.64
N GLU A 157 -1.08 7.19 -16.75
CA GLU A 157 -0.32 8.33 -17.23
C GLU A 157 -0.67 9.61 -16.46
N LEU A 158 0.27 10.55 -16.48
CA LEU A 158 0.02 11.87 -15.91
C LEU A 158 -1.10 12.56 -16.72
N PRO A 159 -2.18 13.03 -16.07
CA PRO A 159 -3.26 13.73 -16.76
C PRO A 159 -2.73 14.88 -17.62
N SER A 160 -3.29 15.05 -18.80
CA SER A 160 -2.86 16.10 -19.75
C SER A 160 -2.93 17.52 -19.15
N ALA A 161 -3.84 17.74 -18.20
CA ALA A 161 -3.95 18.98 -17.45
C ALA A 161 -2.73 19.28 -16.54
N LEU A 162 -1.87 18.27 -16.30
CA LEU A 162 -0.66 18.38 -15.46
C LEU A 162 0.65 18.21 -16.27
N GLN A 163 0.55 17.94 -17.57
CA GLN A 163 1.69 17.90 -18.48
C GLN A 163 2.12 19.32 -18.84
#